data_e2068b15764bf329703b326d8d0ae322
#
_entry.id   e2068b15764bf329703b326d8d0ae322
#
_cell.length_a   1.000
_cell.length_b   1.000
_cell.length_c   1.000
_cell.angle_alpha   90.00
_cell.angle_beta   90.00
_cell.angle_gamma   90.00
#
_symmetry.space_group_name_H-M   'P 1'
#
loop_
_entity.id
_entity.type
_entity.pdbx_description
1 polymer ?
#
loop_
_entity_poly.entity_id
_entity_poly.type
_entity_poly.pdbx_seq_one_letter_code
_entity_poly.pdbx_strand_id
1 'polypeptide(L)'
;MLPLILLLPLGLALAWSIPALRPLITRLTPWAALPALVASYWLPVGTEIQIPWLLLETRLGLDSTGALFLSFTALLWWLAGLYGLCYQAKDPHRERFFFFYLLTMTGNLGLILAQDTASFLFLFALMSMAAYGLIVHPGSEEARRAGRVYLTLVIIGEACLLSALILLAVKTGTVEMSHSSPSIYGPVVLTLLLIGFGIKLGLLPLHFSLPLAYGTAPVPGGAVLGGAMINAGLLGWLRFLPLGEMALPQWGNGLMIAGFAAAFYGVLVGLTQREPKILLAYSSISQIGLMTFGVGVGLGAPAHWPLVLTILTLFALHHALAKGILFLAVGLTRHSGGILVRLTLLFPALVLAGAPFTSGIIAKTALKSLSPLTVPPWSDGLPGLLFASSLGTTLLMARFINLTWPKDLGGRLPPGMWLPAVVLLFAVNFATWLWPAAEQAAAASLTLTAIKSGGWGVLLGIAFFILGSLLCHRLRMSWFIPGGDILILIERWFSFLARGANGIIYQTLQLRSQIFTLPQRLSGQWDLPTASAYLETVLRRWKNFGLLFLTIALLLFGSLIL
;
A
#
# COMPACT_ATOMS: atom_id res chain seq x y z
N MET A 1 -1.31 6.60 27.08
CA MET A 1 -1.19 5.45 26.16
C MET A 1 -0.95 5.91 24.73
N LEU A 2 -1.71 6.88 24.18
CA LEU A 2 -1.52 7.40 22.82
C LEU A 2 -0.07 7.83 22.49
N PRO A 3 0.65 8.62 23.32
CA PRO A 3 2.03 8.97 23.03
C PRO A 3 2.96 7.76 22.97
N LEU A 4 2.71 6.72 23.78
CA LEU A 4 3.54 5.52 23.81
C LEU A 4 3.55 4.78 22.47
N ILE A 5 2.45 4.82 21.72
CA ILE A 5 2.33 4.20 20.40
C ILE A 5 3.35 4.76 19.41
N LEU A 6 3.64 6.05 19.51
CA LEU A 6 4.63 6.72 18.66
C LEU A 6 6.03 6.72 19.31
N LEU A 7 6.10 7.04 20.61
CA LEU A 7 7.39 7.22 21.30
C LEU A 7 8.16 5.92 21.44
N LEU A 8 7.48 4.76 21.59
CA LEU A 8 8.18 3.49 21.75
C LEU A 8 8.91 3.07 20.47
N PRO A 9 8.28 2.94 19.29
CA PRO A 9 9.00 2.59 18.07
C PRO A 9 9.99 3.67 17.64
N LEU A 10 9.66 4.96 17.79
CA LEU A 10 10.58 6.06 17.49
C LEU A 10 11.78 6.09 18.44
N GLY A 11 11.55 5.90 19.74
CA GLY A 11 12.62 5.85 20.74
C GLY A 11 13.58 4.68 20.52
N LEU A 12 13.06 3.50 20.15
CA LEU A 12 13.89 2.37 19.75
C LEU A 12 14.68 2.68 18.45
N ALA A 13 14.08 3.36 17.48
CA ALA A 13 14.77 3.77 16.27
C ALA A 13 15.88 4.79 16.56
N LEU A 14 15.66 5.75 17.45
CA LEU A 14 16.67 6.72 17.88
C LEU A 14 17.80 6.05 18.69
N ALA A 15 17.44 5.15 19.61
CA ALA A 15 18.41 4.37 20.40
C ALA A 15 19.30 3.45 19.54
N TRP A 16 18.87 3.14 18.30
CA TRP A 16 19.66 2.39 17.33
C TRP A 16 20.99 3.10 16.97
N SER A 17 21.10 4.42 17.15
CA SER A 17 22.36 5.17 17.00
C SER A 17 23.47 4.64 17.92
N ILE A 18 23.12 3.99 19.04
CA ILE A 18 24.04 3.39 20.01
C ILE A 18 24.35 1.95 19.58
N PRO A 19 25.55 1.63 19.05
CA PRO A 19 25.85 0.31 18.49
C PRO A 19 25.63 -0.85 19.47
N ALA A 20 25.95 -0.65 20.75
CA ALA A 20 25.79 -1.66 21.79
C ALA A 20 24.33 -2.09 22.02
N LEU A 21 23.36 -1.22 21.71
CA LEU A 21 21.93 -1.49 21.90
C LEU A 21 21.26 -2.15 20.71
N ARG A 22 21.87 -2.13 19.51
CA ARG A 22 21.25 -2.64 18.27
C ARG A 22 20.75 -4.09 18.35
N PRO A 23 21.49 -5.06 18.94
CA PRO A 23 20.99 -6.42 19.08
C PRO A 23 19.75 -6.52 19.95
N LEU A 24 19.69 -5.73 21.03
CA LEU A 24 18.54 -5.65 21.93
C LEU A 24 17.35 -5.02 21.21
N ILE A 25 17.56 -3.86 20.56
CA ILE A 25 16.53 -3.14 19.80
C ILE A 25 15.94 -4.05 18.73
N THR A 26 16.77 -4.77 17.98
CA THR A 26 16.33 -5.74 16.97
C THR A 26 15.33 -6.74 17.56
N ARG A 27 15.60 -7.28 18.75
CA ARG A 27 14.71 -8.23 19.44
C ARG A 27 13.43 -7.59 19.95
N LEU A 28 13.50 -6.32 20.38
CA LEU A 28 12.35 -5.56 20.90
C LEU A 28 11.46 -4.98 19.80
N THR A 29 11.96 -4.84 18.57
CA THR A 29 11.25 -4.21 17.45
C THR A 29 9.82 -4.73 17.26
N PRO A 30 9.52 -6.04 17.21
CA PRO A 30 8.14 -6.49 17.03
C PRO A 30 7.20 -6.01 18.14
N TRP A 31 7.70 -5.99 19.38
CA TRP A 31 6.93 -5.64 20.57
C TRP A 31 6.54 -4.16 20.62
N ALA A 32 7.20 -3.31 19.83
CA ALA A 32 6.88 -1.90 19.73
C ALA A 32 5.48 -1.62 19.12
N ALA A 33 4.88 -2.60 18.44
CA ALA A 33 3.51 -2.49 17.93
C ALA A 33 2.44 -2.82 19.00
N LEU A 34 2.80 -3.48 20.11
CA LEU A 34 1.81 -3.91 21.12
C LEU A 34 1.01 -2.78 21.77
N PRO A 35 1.61 -1.63 22.15
CA PRO A 35 0.82 -0.53 22.70
C PRO A 35 -0.32 -0.08 21.77
N ALA A 36 -0.08 -0.10 20.46
CA ALA A 36 -1.10 0.22 19.46
C ALA A 36 -2.20 -0.84 19.40
N LEU A 37 -1.82 -2.11 19.42
CA LEU A 37 -2.77 -3.23 19.43
C LEU A 37 -3.64 -3.20 20.70
N VAL A 38 -3.04 -2.99 21.86
CA VAL A 38 -3.76 -2.88 23.14
C VAL A 38 -4.69 -1.66 23.15
N ALA A 39 -4.20 -0.51 22.66
CA ALA A 39 -4.99 0.73 22.60
C ALA A 39 -6.23 0.58 21.73
N SER A 40 -6.13 -0.14 20.60
CA SER A 40 -7.26 -0.31 19.68
C SER A 40 -8.46 -1.05 20.28
N TYR A 41 -8.29 -1.80 21.37
CA TYR A 41 -9.36 -2.53 22.05
C TYR A 41 -9.77 -1.93 23.39
N TRP A 42 -8.83 -1.31 24.12
CA TRP A 42 -9.06 -0.89 25.49
C TRP A 42 -9.14 0.62 25.68
N LEU A 43 -8.66 1.40 24.72
CA LEU A 43 -8.76 2.85 24.82
C LEU A 43 -10.15 3.30 24.31
N PRO A 44 -10.89 4.10 25.10
CA PRO A 44 -12.18 4.62 24.63
C PRO A 44 -12.05 5.41 23.35
N VAL A 45 -12.97 5.17 22.40
CA VAL A 45 -13.11 6.00 21.21
C VAL A 45 -13.43 7.44 21.62
N GLY A 46 -12.80 8.42 20.97
CA GLY A 46 -12.86 9.83 21.34
C GLY A 46 -11.76 10.27 22.30
N THR A 47 -10.86 9.36 22.74
CA THR A 47 -9.70 9.77 23.52
C THR A 47 -8.74 10.57 22.66
N GLU A 48 -8.42 11.80 23.07
CA GLU A 48 -7.52 12.71 22.36
C GLU A 48 -6.44 13.28 23.29
N ILE A 49 -5.32 13.65 22.68
CA ILE A 49 -4.21 14.38 23.29
C ILE A 49 -3.80 15.50 22.34
N GLN A 50 -3.60 16.68 22.87
CA GLN A 50 -3.05 17.84 22.17
C GLN A 50 -1.62 18.08 22.62
N ILE A 51 -0.73 18.37 21.67
CA ILE A 51 0.69 18.70 21.90
C ILE A 51 0.96 20.03 21.23
N PRO A 52 0.71 21.19 21.91
CA PRO A 52 0.67 22.51 21.28
C PRO A 52 1.98 22.98 20.65
N TRP A 53 3.11 22.46 21.15
CA TRP A 53 4.46 22.86 20.67
C TRP A 53 5.00 22.01 19.52
N LEU A 54 4.24 20.99 19.06
CA LEU A 54 4.67 20.07 18.01
C LEU A 54 3.84 20.30 16.74
N LEU A 55 4.50 20.45 15.57
CA LEU A 55 3.90 20.44 14.23
C LEU A 55 2.56 21.22 14.11
N LEU A 56 2.52 22.48 14.49
CA LEU A 56 1.30 23.31 14.41
C LEU A 56 0.13 22.76 15.27
N GLU A 57 0.43 22.40 16.51
CA GLU A 57 -0.54 21.85 17.48
C GLU A 57 -0.99 20.42 17.14
N THR A 58 -0.04 19.48 17.19
CA THR A 58 -0.32 18.05 16.97
C THR A 58 -1.48 17.57 17.84
N ARG A 59 -2.49 16.99 17.20
CA ARG A 59 -3.58 16.28 17.86
C ARG A 59 -3.53 14.81 17.52
N LEU A 60 -3.43 13.97 18.54
CA LEU A 60 -3.49 12.52 18.40
C LEU A 60 -4.74 12.02 19.07
N GLY A 61 -5.56 11.25 18.36
CA GLY A 61 -6.82 10.74 18.88
C GLY A 61 -7.17 9.38 18.28
N LEU A 62 -8.11 8.71 18.91
CA LEU A 62 -8.63 7.43 18.48
C LEU A 62 -10.12 7.55 18.16
N ASP A 63 -10.46 7.67 16.89
CA ASP A 63 -11.83 7.58 16.39
C ASP A 63 -12.20 6.12 16.08
N SER A 64 -13.47 5.85 15.79
CA SER A 64 -13.97 4.50 15.51
C SER A 64 -13.30 3.86 14.29
N THR A 65 -13.08 4.62 13.24
CA THR A 65 -12.36 4.18 12.03
C THR A 65 -10.89 3.91 12.34
N GLY A 66 -10.24 4.83 13.06
CA GLY A 66 -8.87 4.69 13.50
C GLY A 66 -8.65 3.48 14.41
N ALA A 67 -9.57 3.17 15.31
CA ALA A 67 -9.47 2.00 16.18
C ALA A 67 -9.39 0.69 15.38
N LEU A 68 -10.25 0.54 14.35
CA LEU A 68 -10.21 -0.64 13.49
C LEU A 68 -8.92 -0.68 12.64
N PHE A 69 -8.55 0.44 12.00
CA PHE A 69 -7.30 0.50 11.22
C PHE A 69 -6.08 0.23 12.10
N LEU A 70 -6.07 0.74 13.34
CA LEU A 70 -4.99 0.52 14.30
C LEU A 70 -4.87 -0.95 14.67
N SER A 71 -5.99 -1.65 14.88
CA SER A 71 -6.03 -3.05 15.31
C SER A 71 -5.34 -3.98 14.31
N PHE A 72 -5.76 -3.99 13.05
CA PHE A 72 -5.15 -4.88 12.05
C PHE A 72 -3.75 -4.42 11.62
N THR A 73 -3.50 -3.10 11.62
CA THR A 73 -2.18 -2.56 11.31
C THR A 73 -1.16 -2.97 12.38
N ALA A 74 -1.47 -2.75 13.66
CA ALA A 74 -0.58 -3.13 14.76
C ALA A 74 -0.37 -4.66 14.83
N LEU A 75 -1.42 -5.44 14.60
CA LEU A 75 -1.32 -6.90 14.54
C LEU A 75 -0.36 -7.36 13.43
N LEU A 76 -0.45 -6.76 12.24
CA LEU A 76 0.45 -7.08 11.13
C LEU A 76 1.88 -6.67 11.41
N TRP A 77 2.13 -5.47 11.96
CA TRP A 77 3.47 -5.04 12.35
C TRP A 77 4.08 -5.95 13.41
N TRP A 78 3.29 -6.35 14.40
CA TRP A 78 3.76 -7.28 15.45
C TRP A 78 4.14 -8.63 14.88
N LEU A 79 3.21 -9.29 14.16
CA LEU A 79 3.40 -10.66 13.66
C LEU A 79 4.43 -10.74 12.53
N ALA A 80 4.45 -9.79 11.60
CA ALA A 80 5.48 -9.73 10.57
C ALA A 80 6.87 -9.43 11.15
N GLY A 81 6.94 -8.63 12.23
CA GLY A 81 8.17 -8.39 12.97
C GLY A 81 8.71 -9.64 13.65
N LEU A 82 7.85 -10.40 14.35
CA LEU A 82 8.23 -11.69 14.97
C LEU A 82 8.73 -12.68 13.92
N TYR A 83 8.00 -12.80 12.80
CA TYR A 83 8.42 -13.60 11.66
C TYR A 83 9.79 -13.14 11.13
N GLY A 84 9.98 -11.82 11.02
CA GLY A 84 11.19 -11.18 10.53
C GLY A 84 12.43 -11.49 11.36
N LEU A 85 12.31 -11.64 12.69
CA LEU A 85 13.43 -12.00 13.56
C LEU A 85 14.07 -13.34 13.15
N CYS A 86 13.26 -14.32 12.76
CA CYS A 86 13.74 -15.61 12.32
C CYS A 86 14.14 -15.59 10.83
N TYR A 87 13.32 -14.93 9.98
CA TYR A 87 13.55 -14.86 8.54
C TYR A 87 14.87 -14.14 8.20
N GLN A 88 15.18 -13.04 8.90
CA GLN A 88 16.39 -12.24 8.72
C GLN A 88 17.55 -12.68 9.64
N ALA A 89 17.46 -13.83 10.33
CA ALA A 89 18.45 -14.23 11.31
C ALA A 89 19.88 -14.38 10.73
N LYS A 90 20.00 -14.76 9.46
CA LYS A 90 21.27 -14.94 8.75
C LYS A 90 21.67 -13.73 7.91
N ASP A 91 20.86 -12.67 7.87
CA ASP A 91 21.16 -11.47 7.09
C ASP A 91 22.20 -10.60 7.81
N PRO A 92 23.37 -10.30 7.19
CA PRO A 92 24.38 -9.45 7.80
C PRO A 92 23.91 -8.02 8.05
N HIS A 93 22.88 -7.59 7.32
CA HIS A 93 22.31 -6.25 7.43
C HIS A 93 20.95 -6.21 8.17
N ARG A 94 20.62 -7.27 8.94
CA ARG A 94 19.34 -7.38 9.66
C ARG A 94 19.02 -6.18 10.54
N GLU A 95 20.03 -5.58 11.19
CA GLU A 95 19.85 -4.39 12.03
C GLU A 95 19.34 -3.20 11.25
N ARG A 96 19.88 -2.98 10.04
CA ARG A 96 19.40 -1.93 9.12
C ARG A 96 17.95 -2.17 8.70
N PHE A 97 17.56 -3.43 8.44
CA PHE A 97 16.17 -3.77 8.14
C PHE A 97 15.24 -3.34 9.27
N PHE A 98 15.56 -3.70 10.52
CA PHE A 98 14.73 -3.39 11.68
C PHE A 98 14.71 -1.91 12.04
N PHE A 99 15.76 -1.15 11.75
CA PHE A 99 15.76 0.30 11.87
C PHE A 99 14.69 0.93 10.96
N PHE A 100 14.69 0.60 9.67
CA PHE A 100 13.67 1.10 8.74
C PHE A 100 12.28 0.54 9.04
N TYR A 101 12.21 -0.67 9.57
CA TYR A 101 10.97 -1.27 10.03
C TYR A 101 10.33 -0.44 11.16
N LEU A 102 11.11 -0.02 12.16
CA LEU A 102 10.66 0.84 13.27
C LEU A 102 10.19 2.21 12.77
N LEU A 103 10.96 2.89 11.92
CA LEU A 103 10.57 4.20 11.40
C LEU A 103 9.30 4.12 10.56
N THR A 104 9.19 3.12 9.70
CA THR A 104 8.00 2.89 8.88
C THR A 104 6.78 2.59 9.75
N MET A 105 6.95 1.76 10.79
CA MET A 105 5.91 1.43 11.76
C MET A 105 5.45 2.68 12.53
N THR A 106 6.40 3.53 12.98
CA THR A 106 6.09 4.81 13.65
C THR A 106 5.18 5.66 12.80
N GLY A 107 5.55 5.90 11.54
CA GLY A 107 4.73 6.70 10.61
C GLY A 107 3.37 6.05 10.35
N ASN A 108 3.32 4.71 10.15
CA ASN A 108 2.08 4.01 9.83
C ASN A 108 1.08 3.97 11.01
N LEU A 109 1.56 3.73 12.23
CA LEU A 109 0.70 3.77 13.42
C LEU A 109 0.28 5.20 13.76
N GLY A 110 1.21 6.15 13.58
CA GLY A 110 0.98 7.53 13.92
C GLY A 110 -0.04 8.23 13.01
N LEU A 111 0.02 8.03 11.69
CA LEU A 111 -0.96 8.62 10.77
C LEU A 111 -2.40 8.17 11.05
N ILE A 112 -2.59 6.97 11.63
CA ILE A 112 -3.91 6.47 12.03
C ILE A 112 -4.44 7.27 13.22
N LEU A 113 -3.57 7.71 14.12
CA LEU A 113 -3.92 8.50 15.30
C LEU A 113 -3.99 10.00 15.04
N ALA A 114 -3.42 10.49 13.94
CA ALA A 114 -3.40 11.92 13.63
C ALA A 114 -4.83 12.46 13.43
N GLN A 115 -5.17 13.54 14.15
CA GLN A 115 -6.47 14.23 14.06
C GLN A 115 -6.33 15.63 13.43
N ASP A 116 -5.12 16.03 13.07
CA ASP A 116 -4.81 17.24 12.35
C ASP A 116 -4.06 16.95 11.05
N THR A 117 -4.18 17.86 10.10
CA THR A 117 -3.64 17.75 8.75
C THR A 117 -2.11 17.68 8.73
N ALA A 118 -1.44 18.50 9.55
CA ALA A 118 0.01 18.60 9.56
C ALA A 118 0.64 17.30 10.11
N SER A 119 0.12 16.80 11.23
CA SER A 119 0.59 15.53 11.81
C SER A 119 0.33 14.35 10.90
N PHE A 120 -0.86 14.31 10.25
CA PHE A 120 -1.16 13.25 9.29
C PHE A 120 -0.15 13.24 8.13
N LEU A 121 0.08 14.40 7.50
CA LEU A 121 1.00 14.51 6.37
C LEU A 121 2.43 14.13 6.77
N PHE A 122 2.92 14.64 7.91
CA PHE A 122 4.25 14.33 8.40
C PHE A 122 4.44 12.82 8.65
N LEU A 123 3.48 12.18 9.33
CA LEU A 123 3.56 10.75 9.66
C LEU A 123 3.36 9.86 8.42
N PHE A 124 2.55 10.32 7.46
CA PHE A 124 2.38 9.66 6.16
C PHE A 124 3.68 9.72 5.34
N ALA A 125 4.35 10.87 5.32
CA ALA A 125 5.64 11.04 4.67
C ALA A 125 6.74 10.20 5.37
N LEU A 126 6.80 10.21 6.71
CA LEU A 126 7.74 9.38 7.47
C LEU A 126 7.58 7.90 7.12
N MET A 127 6.34 7.38 7.14
CA MET A 127 6.03 6.02 6.74
C MET A 127 6.50 5.73 5.31
N SER A 128 6.17 6.61 4.37
CA SER A 128 6.42 6.40 2.94
C SER A 128 7.90 6.46 2.61
N MET A 129 8.63 7.42 3.16
CA MET A 129 10.07 7.57 2.95
C MET A 129 10.88 6.47 3.64
N ALA A 130 10.52 6.10 4.87
CA ALA A 130 11.21 5.03 5.59
C ALA A 130 11.03 3.66 4.91
N ALA A 131 9.89 3.40 4.27
CA ALA A 131 9.64 2.17 3.53
C ALA A 131 10.60 1.94 2.35
N TYR A 132 11.19 3.01 1.80
CA TYR A 132 12.28 2.89 0.84
C TYR A 132 13.39 1.97 1.36
N GLY A 133 13.78 2.12 2.63
CA GLY A 133 14.81 1.28 3.25
C GLY A 133 14.44 -0.21 3.31
N LEU A 134 13.15 -0.55 3.42
CA LEU A 134 12.68 -1.93 3.36
C LEU A 134 12.73 -2.48 1.93
N ILE A 135 12.43 -1.65 0.93
CA ILE A 135 12.41 -2.04 -0.49
C ILE A 135 13.83 -2.29 -1.01
N VAL A 136 14.77 -1.38 -0.71
CA VAL A 136 16.15 -1.48 -1.19
C VAL A 136 17.04 -2.37 -0.33
N HIS A 137 16.50 -2.96 0.74
CA HIS A 137 17.26 -3.76 1.69
C HIS A 137 18.11 -4.86 1.05
N PRO A 138 17.63 -5.62 0.04
CA PRO A 138 18.42 -6.67 -0.61
C PRO A 138 19.69 -6.16 -1.33
N GLY A 139 19.76 -4.88 -1.66
CA GLY A 139 20.91 -4.24 -2.28
C GLY A 139 21.15 -4.61 -3.75
N SER A 140 20.29 -5.42 -4.37
CA SER A 140 20.38 -5.76 -5.79
C SER A 140 20.07 -4.57 -6.70
N GLU A 141 20.45 -4.63 -7.98
CA GLU A 141 20.14 -3.56 -8.93
C GLU A 141 18.64 -3.42 -9.14
N GLU A 142 17.90 -4.53 -9.15
CA GLU A 142 16.43 -4.54 -9.23
C GLU A 142 15.83 -3.83 -8.00
N ALA A 143 16.36 -4.08 -6.79
CA ALA A 143 15.89 -3.44 -5.58
C ALA A 143 16.19 -1.93 -5.59
N ARG A 144 17.37 -1.53 -6.07
CA ARG A 144 17.72 -0.10 -6.24
C ARG A 144 16.83 0.59 -7.28
N ARG A 145 16.53 -0.06 -8.41
CA ARG A 145 15.61 0.46 -9.43
C ARG A 145 14.19 0.59 -8.85
N ALA A 146 13.70 -0.46 -8.19
CA ALA A 146 12.40 -0.44 -7.53
C ALA A 146 12.29 0.69 -6.50
N GLY A 147 13.34 0.88 -5.69
CA GLY A 147 13.42 1.96 -4.72
C GLY A 147 13.39 3.35 -5.36
N ARG A 148 14.14 3.58 -6.45
CA ARG A 148 14.10 4.87 -7.18
C ARG A 148 12.69 5.18 -7.70
N VAL A 149 12.06 4.22 -8.36
CA VAL A 149 10.69 4.39 -8.89
C VAL A 149 9.70 4.66 -7.76
N TYR A 150 9.78 3.88 -6.68
CA TYR A 150 8.94 4.05 -5.50
C TYR A 150 9.11 5.45 -4.90
N LEU A 151 10.34 5.89 -4.64
CA LEU A 151 10.62 7.18 -4.03
C LEU A 151 10.19 8.34 -4.92
N THR A 152 10.39 8.24 -6.24
CA THR A 152 9.92 9.26 -7.21
C THR A 152 8.40 9.45 -7.11
N LEU A 153 7.62 8.36 -7.12
CA LEU A 153 6.17 8.44 -6.98
C LEU A 153 5.74 8.92 -5.59
N VAL A 154 6.45 8.52 -4.53
CA VAL A 154 6.20 9.01 -3.17
C VAL A 154 6.36 10.54 -3.14
N ILE A 155 7.47 11.09 -3.66
CA ILE A 155 7.71 12.54 -3.68
C ILE A 155 6.61 13.27 -4.48
N ILE A 156 6.21 12.75 -5.63
CA ILE A 156 5.11 13.32 -6.42
C ILE A 156 3.80 13.29 -5.63
N GLY A 157 3.50 12.16 -4.98
CA GLY A 157 2.30 12.00 -4.16
C GLY A 157 2.27 12.97 -2.98
N GLU A 158 3.38 13.06 -2.23
CA GLU A 158 3.52 13.98 -1.10
C GLU A 158 3.40 15.45 -1.54
N ALA A 159 3.96 15.82 -2.70
CA ALA A 159 3.82 17.17 -3.26
C ALA A 159 2.35 17.47 -3.62
N CYS A 160 1.63 16.51 -4.20
CA CYS A 160 0.20 16.66 -4.45
C CYS A 160 -0.60 16.82 -3.16
N LEU A 161 -0.32 15.98 -2.14
CA LEU A 161 -0.99 16.06 -0.84
C LEU A 161 -0.69 17.38 -0.13
N LEU A 162 0.57 17.79 -0.06
CA LEU A 162 0.95 19.07 0.54
C LEU A 162 0.23 20.23 -0.14
N SER A 163 0.20 20.25 -1.48
CA SER A 163 -0.50 21.29 -2.25
C SER A 163 -2.01 21.29 -1.98
N ALA A 164 -2.64 20.11 -1.92
CA ALA A 164 -4.06 19.99 -1.61
C ALA A 164 -4.38 20.51 -0.20
N LEU A 165 -3.57 20.11 0.78
CA LEU A 165 -3.79 20.46 2.18
C LEU A 165 -3.51 21.94 2.47
N ILE A 166 -2.52 22.56 1.81
CA ILE A 166 -2.33 24.01 1.85
C ILE A 166 -3.54 24.73 1.26
N LEU A 167 -4.04 24.29 0.11
CA LEU A 167 -5.24 24.89 -0.50
C LEU A 167 -6.47 24.76 0.39
N LEU A 168 -6.63 23.63 1.09
CA LEU A 168 -7.69 23.43 2.07
C LEU A 168 -7.48 24.39 3.26
N ALA A 169 -6.31 24.42 3.87
CA ALA A 169 -6.01 25.27 5.02
C ALA A 169 -6.23 26.76 4.72
N VAL A 170 -5.79 27.25 3.54
CA VAL A 170 -6.02 28.62 3.11
C VAL A 170 -7.50 28.95 2.97
N LYS A 171 -8.32 28.00 2.50
CA LYS A 171 -9.76 28.21 2.34
C LYS A 171 -10.56 28.07 3.63
N THR A 172 -10.13 27.20 4.54
CA THR A 172 -10.81 26.98 5.83
C THR A 172 -10.33 27.91 6.94
N GLY A 173 -9.10 28.44 6.82
CA GLY A 173 -8.42 29.18 7.89
C GLY A 173 -7.95 28.27 9.04
N THR A 174 -8.04 26.95 8.90
CA THR A 174 -7.63 25.99 9.93
C THR A 174 -6.84 24.83 9.34
N VAL A 175 -6.02 24.16 10.16
CA VAL A 175 -5.33 22.92 9.83
C VAL A 175 -6.05 21.69 10.37
N GLU A 176 -7.25 21.86 10.89
CA GLU A 176 -8.09 20.77 11.38
C GLU A 176 -8.60 19.91 10.21
N MET A 177 -8.83 18.63 10.47
CA MET A 177 -9.47 17.72 9.50
C MET A 177 -11.00 17.92 9.44
N SER A 178 -11.52 19.01 10.05
CA SER A 178 -12.96 19.29 10.05
C SER A 178 -13.41 19.82 8.68
N HIS A 179 -14.38 19.18 8.09
CA HIS A 179 -14.93 19.48 6.77
C HIS A 179 -16.11 20.45 6.89
N SER A 180 -15.85 21.71 7.16
CA SER A 180 -16.93 22.65 7.53
C SER A 180 -17.70 23.26 6.36
N SER A 181 -17.31 23.07 5.10
CA SER A 181 -18.06 23.59 3.95
C SER A 181 -17.77 22.87 2.63
N PRO A 182 -18.80 22.40 1.92
CA PRO A 182 -18.67 21.75 0.62
C PRO A 182 -17.99 22.59 -0.46
N SER A 183 -18.11 23.93 -0.39
CA SER A 183 -17.54 24.86 -1.39
C SER A 183 -16.01 24.88 -1.44
N ILE A 184 -15.36 24.28 -0.45
CA ILE A 184 -13.90 24.24 -0.32
C ILE A 184 -13.27 23.24 -1.32
N TYR A 185 -14.01 22.18 -1.65
CA TYR A 185 -13.54 21.10 -2.52
C TYR A 185 -13.73 21.42 -4.00
N GLY A 186 -12.86 22.29 -4.53
CA GLY A 186 -12.80 22.51 -5.98
C GLY A 186 -12.13 21.32 -6.72
N PRO A 187 -12.28 21.25 -8.06
CA PRO A 187 -11.72 20.15 -8.87
C PRO A 187 -10.22 19.93 -8.67
N VAL A 188 -9.46 20.99 -8.45
CA VAL A 188 -8.00 20.92 -8.23
C VAL A 188 -7.69 20.18 -6.93
N VAL A 189 -8.35 20.54 -5.82
CA VAL A 189 -8.13 19.91 -4.52
C VAL A 189 -8.50 18.42 -4.58
N LEU A 190 -9.65 18.09 -5.17
CA LEU A 190 -10.08 16.70 -5.34
C LEU A 190 -9.08 15.91 -6.20
N THR A 191 -8.63 16.47 -7.32
CA THR A 191 -7.63 15.81 -8.18
C THR A 191 -6.34 15.54 -7.43
N LEU A 192 -5.83 16.52 -6.68
CA LEU A 192 -4.58 16.39 -5.92
C LEU A 192 -4.69 15.35 -4.81
N LEU A 193 -5.81 15.32 -4.07
CA LEU A 193 -6.08 14.28 -3.05
C LEU A 193 -6.20 12.89 -3.66
N LEU A 194 -6.91 12.77 -4.79
CA LEU A 194 -7.07 11.49 -5.48
C LEU A 194 -5.74 10.97 -6.02
N ILE A 195 -4.91 11.82 -6.61
CA ILE A 195 -3.58 11.45 -7.10
C ILE A 195 -2.65 11.10 -5.93
N GLY A 196 -2.56 11.96 -4.92
CA GLY A 196 -1.61 11.80 -3.81
C GLY A 196 -1.84 10.49 -3.04
N PHE A 197 -3.05 10.26 -2.55
CA PHE A 197 -3.39 8.99 -1.89
C PHE A 197 -3.51 7.83 -2.88
N GLY A 198 -3.93 8.09 -4.13
CA GLY A 198 -4.03 7.10 -5.20
C GLY A 198 -2.68 6.46 -5.56
N ILE A 199 -1.58 7.22 -5.54
CA ILE A 199 -0.21 6.69 -5.68
C ILE A 199 0.08 5.64 -4.60
N LYS A 200 -0.28 5.92 -3.34
CA LYS A 200 -0.08 5.00 -2.23
C LYS A 200 -0.93 3.73 -2.34
N LEU A 201 -2.15 3.88 -2.81
CA LEU A 201 -3.08 2.78 -3.07
C LEU A 201 -2.68 1.94 -4.31
N GLY A 202 -1.89 2.50 -5.22
CA GLY A 202 -1.62 1.90 -6.51
C GLY A 202 -2.81 1.97 -7.46
N LEU A 203 -3.51 3.11 -7.49
CA LEU A 203 -4.59 3.37 -8.43
C LEU A 203 -4.06 3.47 -9.85
N LEU A 204 -4.78 2.91 -10.83
CA LEU A 204 -4.44 3.07 -12.24
C LEU A 204 -4.50 4.56 -12.66
N PRO A 205 -3.53 5.04 -13.44
CA PRO A 205 -2.34 4.39 -13.99
C PRO A 205 -1.10 4.46 -13.07
N LEU A 206 -1.20 4.94 -11.83
CA LEU A 206 -0.10 5.26 -10.90
C LEU A 206 0.42 4.04 -10.11
N HIS A 207 -0.03 2.83 -10.46
CA HIS A 207 0.18 1.60 -9.70
C HIS A 207 1.57 0.97 -9.84
N PHE A 208 2.36 1.33 -10.85
CA PHE A 208 3.55 0.59 -11.29
C PHE A 208 4.69 0.51 -10.25
N SER A 209 4.69 1.34 -9.21
CA SER A 209 5.65 1.20 -8.10
C SER A 209 5.37 -0.01 -7.21
N LEU A 210 4.09 -0.43 -7.07
CA LEU A 210 3.72 -1.53 -6.17
C LEU A 210 4.32 -2.87 -6.58
N PRO A 211 4.16 -3.34 -7.86
CA PRO A 211 4.76 -4.59 -8.30
C PRO A 211 6.28 -4.63 -8.13
N LEU A 212 6.95 -3.52 -8.38
CA LEU A 212 8.39 -3.41 -8.23
C LEU A 212 8.80 -3.45 -6.75
N ALA A 213 8.16 -2.66 -5.91
CA ALA A 213 8.46 -2.57 -4.48
C ALA A 213 8.20 -3.91 -3.77
N TYR A 214 7.04 -4.53 -4.00
CA TYR A 214 6.68 -5.79 -3.37
C TYR A 214 7.53 -6.95 -3.86
N GLY A 215 7.88 -6.95 -5.16
CA GLY A 215 8.76 -7.96 -5.76
C GLY A 215 10.13 -8.02 -5.10
N THR A 216 10.70 -6.88 -4.72
CA THR A 216 12.06 -6.77 -4.18
C THR A 216 12.13 -6.82 -2.67
N ALA A 217 11.18 -6.22 -1.95
CA ALA A 217 11.18 -6.18 -0.48
C ALA A 217 11.32 -7.59 0.13
N PRO A 218 12.06 -7.77 1.24
CA PRO A 218 12.05 -9.01 2.01
C PRO A 218 10.63 -9.41 2.43
N VAL A 219 10.40 -10.71 2.60
CA VAL A 219 9.06 -11.25 2.91
C VAL A 219 8.34 -10.52 4.05
N PRO A 220 8.94 -10.30 5.24
CA PRO A 220 8.27 -9.56 6.31
C PRO A 220 8.02 -8.08 5.95
N GLY A 221 8.90 -7.46 5.17
CA GLY A 221 8.67 -6.13 4.59
C GLY A 221 7.50 -6.11 3.60
N GLY A 222 7.43 -7.10 2.70
CA GLY A 222 6.31 -7.27 1.77
C GLY A 222 4.96 -7.44 2.47
N ALA A 223 4.92 -8.16 3.59
CA ALA A 223 3.71 -8.37 4.39
C ALA A 223 3.16 -7.05 4.96
N VAL A 224 4.00 -6.17 5.49
CA VAL A 224 3.55 -4.87 6.02
C VAL A 224 3.28 -3.85 4.91
N LEU A 225 4.06 -3.86 3.82
CA LEU A 225 3.81 -3.01 2.65
C LEU A 225 2.45 -3.30 2.02
N GLY A 226 2.16 -4.59 1.77
CA GLY A 226 0.94 -5.02 1.08
C GLY A 226 -0.28 -5.20 1.98
N GLY A 227 -0.09 -5.39 3.28
CA GLY A 227 -1.17 -5.57 4.25
C GLY A 227 -1.49 -4.28 5.02
N ALA A 228 -0.53 -3.70 5.71
CA ALA A 228 -0.74 -2.56 6.59
C ALA A 228 -0.69 -1.22 5.84
N MET A 229 0.44 -0.95 5.18
CA MET A 229 0.76 0.39 4.65
C MET A 229 -0.10 0.82 3.47
N ILE A 230 -0.54 -0.12 2.61
CA ILE A 230 -1.37 0.22 1.44
C ILE A 230 -2.70 0.85 1.88
N ASN A 231 -3.24 0.40 3.01
CA ASN A 231 -4.49 0.92 3.56
C ASN A 231 -4.37 2.35 4.12
N ALA A 232 -3.16 2.88 4.32
CA ALA A 232 -2.96 4.28 4.67
C ALA A 232 -3.47 5.25 3.59
N GLY A 233 -3.38 4.86 2.31
CA GLY A 233 -3.98 5.64 1.22
C GLY A 233 -5.50 5.65 1.27
N LEU A 234 -6.12 4.51 1.60
CA LEU A 234 -7.58 4.45 1.81
C LEU A 234 -8.01 5.31 2.98
N LEU A 235 -7.32 5.20 4.12
CA LEU A 235 -7.60 6.03 5.30
C LEU A 235 -7.47 7.52 4.96
N GLY A 236 -6.47 7.90 4.13
CA GLY A 236 -6.35 9.26 3.63
C GLY A 236 -7.57 9.71 2.83
N TRP A 237 -8.08 8.89 1.91
CA TRP A 237 -9.33 9.20 1.22
C TRP A 237 -10.52 9.31 2.16
N LEU A 238 -10.63 8.38 3.14
CA LEU A 238 -11.74 8.39 4.12
C LEU A 238 -11.73 9.65 5.00
N ARG A 239 -10.56 10.25 5.24
CA ARG A 239 -10.40 11.43 6.12
C ARG A 239 -10.43 12.76 5.39
N PHE A 240 -9.98 12.80 4.12
CA PHE A 240 -9.77 14.07 3.40
C PHE A 240 -10.70 14.30 2.21
N LEU A 241 -11.42 13.28 1.73
CA LEU A 241 -12.48 13.49 0.74
C LEU A 241 -13.79 13.89 1.44
N PRO A 242 -14.66 14.71 0.82
CA PRO A 242 -15.92 15.17 1.43
C PRO A 242 -16.99 14.08 1.42
N LEU A 243 -16.65 12.92 1.96
CA LEU A 243 -17.49 11.74 2.03
C LEU A 243 -18.56 11.91 3.12
N GLY A 244 -19.81 11.71 2.75
CA GLY A 244 -20.94 11.92 3.66
C GLY A 244 -21.43 13.37 3.76
N GLU A 245 -20.73 14.34 3.16
CA GLU A 245 -21.05 15.76 3.28
C GLU A 245 -21.72 16.34 2.05
N MET A 246 -21.21 15.99 0.87
CA MET A 246 -21.75 16.49 -0.39
C MET A 246 -21.81 15.41 -1.48
N ALA A 247 -22.81 15.50 -2.34
CA ALA A 247 -22.90 14.63 -3.51
C ALA A 247 -21.97 15.12 -4.64
N LEU A 248 -21.09 14.23 -5.08
CA LEU A 248 -20.16 14.44 -6.19
C LEU A 248 -20.34 13.31 -7.24
N PRO A 249 -21.50 13.20 -7.91
CA PRO A 249 -21.84 12.04 -8.73
C PRO A 249 -20.88 11.84 -9.90
N GLN A 250 -20.34 12.91 -10.51
CA GLN A 250 -19.39 12.81 -11.61
C GLN A 250 -18.05 12.20 -11.15
N TRP A 251 -17.51 12.67 -10.01
CA TRP A 251 -16.30 12.13 -9.39
C TRP A 251 -16.54 10.70 -8.91
N GLY A 252 -17.69 10.44 -8.29
CA GLY A 252 -18.10 9.11 -7.85
C GLY A 252 -18.13 8.12 -9.02
N ASN A 253 -18.78 8.49 -10.13
CA ASN A 253 -18.84 7.64 -11.33
C ASN A 253 -17.43 7.41 -11.93
N GLY A 254 -16.60 8.44 -12.00
CA GLY A 254 -15.20 8.31 -12.42
C GLY A 254 -14.41 7.30 -11.60
N LEU A 255 -14.55 7.34 -10.25
CA LEU A 255 -13.91 6.38 -9.36
C LEU A 255 -14.51 4.97 -9.47
N MET A 256 -15.80 4.82 -9.69
CA MET A 256 -16.43 3.52 -9.94
C MET A 256 -15.87 2.86 -11.21
N ILE A 257 -15.73 3.61 -12.29
CA ILE A 257 -15.10 3.14 -13.55
C ILE A 257 -13.65 2.78 -13.32
N ALA A 258 -12.84 3.69 -12.73
CA ALA A 258 -11.44 3.46 -12.45
C ALA A 258 -11.23 2.26 -11.52
N GLY A 259 -12.12 2.06 -10.54
CA GLY A 259 -12.11 0.96 -9.62
C GLY A 259 -12.25 -0.40 -10.31
N PHE A 260 -13.26 -0.57 -11.13
CA PHE A 260 -13.43 -1.83 -11.89
C PHE A 260 -12.35 -2.01 -12.96
N ALA A 261 -11.91 -0.94 -13.63
CA ALA A 261 -10.78 -1.01 -14.54
C ALA A 261 -9.53 -1.55 -13.83
N ALA A 262 -9.23 -1.04 -12.62
CA ALA A 262 -8.13 -1.54 -11.79
C ALA A 262 -8.36 -2.99 -11.34
N ALA A 263 -9.59 -3.35 -10.96
CA ALA A 263 -9.94 -4.70 -10.52
C ALA A 263 -9.65 -5.74 -11.60
N PHE A 264 -10.06 -5.50 -12.83
CA PHE A 264 -9.83 -6.43 -13.95
C PHE A 264 -8.41 -6.35 -14.51
N TYR A 265 -7.83 -5.15 -14.61
CA TYR A 265 -6.45 -4.98 -15.03
C TYR A 265 -5.48 -5.75 -14.13
N GLY A 266 -5.64 -5.64 -12.80
CA GLY A 266 -4.83 -6.37 -11.84
C GLY A 266 -4.92 -7.89 -12.02
N VAL A 267 -6.09 -8.43 -12.39
CA VAL A 267 -6.27 -9.84 -12.74
C VAL A 267 -5.50 -10.18 -14.02
N LEU A 268 -5.75 -9.46 -15.10
CA LEU A 268 -5.19 -9.76 -16.42
C LEU A 268 -3.66 -9.74 -16.40
N VAL A 269 -3.07 -8.69 -15.86
CA VAL A 269 -1.60 -8.57 -15.79
C VAL A 269 -1.02 -9.51 -14.73
N GLY A 270 -1.71 -9.68 -13.60
CA GLY A 270 -1.28 -10.58 -12.55
C GLY A 270 -1.17 -12.05 -12.99
N LEU A 271 -2.04 -12.52 -13.86
CA LEU A 271 -1.99 -13.89 -14.42
C LEU A 271 -0.74 -14.14 -15.27
N THR A 272 -0.14 -13.10 -15.85
CA THR A 272 1.08 -13.22 -16.65
C THR A 272 2.35 -13.29 -15.80
N GLN A 273 2.26 -13.01 -14.48
CA GLN A 273 3.42 -12.92 -13.61
C GLN A 273 4.06 -14.29 -13.32
N ARG A 274 5.38 -14.25 -13.12
CA ARG A 274 6.19 -15.43 -12.76
C ARG A 274 6.67 -15.40 -11.31
N GLU A 275 6.75 -14.20 -10.71
CA GLU A 275 7.19 -13.99 -9.34
C GLU A 275 5.97 -13.86 -8.41
N PRO A 276 5.84 -14.73 -7.36
CA PRO A 276 4.68 -14.73 -6.48
C PRO A 276 4.42 -13.39 -5.80
N LYS A 277 5.44 -12.66 -5.37
CA LYS A 277 5.30 -11.37 -4.70
C LYS A 277 4.77 -10.29 -5.66
N ILE A 278 5.20 -10.31 -6.92
CA ILE A 278 4.69 -9.41 -7.96
C ILE A 278 3.24 -9.73 -8.28
N LEU A 279 2.88 -11.03 -8.38
CA LEU A 279 1.48 -11.45 -8.54
C LEU A 279 0.61 -10.95 -7.39
N LEU A 280 1.09 -11.03 -6.14
CA LEU A 280 0.36 -10.50 -4.98
C LEU A 280 0.18 -8.98 -5.06
N ALA A 281 1.12 -8.23 -5.65
CA ALA A 281 0.96 -6.79 -5.89
C ALA A 281 -0.21 -6.51 -6.86
N TYR A 282 -0.26 -7.19 -8.00
CA TYR A 282 -1.38 -7.06 -8.94
C TYR A 282 -2.72 -7.51 -8.33
N SER A 283 -2.69 -8.55 -7.49
CA SER A 283 -3.86 -8.92 -6.71
C SER A 283 -4.27 -7.83 -5.71
N SER A 284 -3.32 -7.04 -5.15
CA SER A 284 -3.67 -5.87 -4.32
C SER A 284 -4.29 -4.77 -5.17
N ILE A 285 -3.75 -4.46 -6.35
CA ILE A 285 -4.33 -3.49 -7.30
C ILE A 285 -5.78 -3.87 -7.62
N SER A 286 -6.04 -5.17 -7.84
CA SER A 286 -7.41 -5.67 -8.09
C SER A 286 -8.34 -5.42 -6.90
N GLN A 287 -7.94 -5.71 -5.67
CA GLN A 287 -8.78 -5.54 -4.48
C GLN A 287 -8.96 -4.05 -4.11
N ILE A 288 -7.91 -3.23 -4.26
CA ILE A 288 -8.00 -1.78 -4.10
C ILE A 288 -8.96 -1.17 -5.13
N GLY A 289 -9.01 -1.72 -6.34
CA GLY A 289 -10.01 -1.34 -7.33
C GLY A 289 -11.44 -1.48 -6.82
N LEU A 290 -11.75 -2.56 -6.12
CA LEU A 290 -13.08 -2.76 -5.50
C LEU A 290 -13.34 -1.75 -4.36
N MET A 291 -12.32 -1.42 -3.55
CA MET A 291 -12.46 -0.37 -2.53
C MET A 291 -12.63 1.01 -3.18
N THR A 292 -11.92 1.30 -4.27
CA THR A 292 -12.07 2.54 -5.05
C THR A 292 -13.49 2.68 -5.59
N PHE A 293 -14.10 1.59 -6.07
CA PHE A 293 -15.51 1.56 -6.44
C PHE A 293 -16.40 1.98 -5.26
N GLY A 294 -16.18 1.41 -4.07
CA GLY A 294 -16.95 1.76 -2.86
C GLY A 294 -16.78 3.24 -2.47
N VAL A 295 -15.57 3.82 -2.56
CA VAL A 295 -15.35 5.26 -2.36
C VAL A 295 -16.13 6.07 -3.38
N GLY A 296 -16.18 5.63 -4.64
CA GLY A 296 -16.98 6.25 -5.69
C GLY A 296 -18.47 6.28 -5.36
N VAL A 297 -19.01 5.19 -4.80
CA VAL A 297 -20.41 5.15 -4.30
C VAL A 297 -20.61 6.16 -3.16
N GLY A 298 -19.65 6.23 -2.21
CA GLY A 298 -19.70 7.20 -1.10
C GLY A 298 -19.75 8.66 -1.55
N LEU A 299 -18.99 9.01 -2.61
CA LEU A 299 -19.05 10.35 -3.21
C LEU A 299 -20.38 10.62 -3.95
N GLY A 300 -20.99 9.58 -4.53
CA GLY A 300 -22.27 9.71 -5.24
C GLY A 300 -23.50 9.74 -4.32
N ALA A 301 -23.43 9.07 -3.17
CA ALA A 301 -24.56 8.85 -2.26
C ALA A 301 -24.22 9.22 -0.80
N PRO A 302 -23.97 10.49 -0.46
CA PRO A 302 -23.49 10.92 0.85
C PRO A 302 -24.42 10.55 2.00
N ALA A 303 -25.75 10.51 1.79
CA ALA A 303 -26.71 10.11 2.81
C ALA A 303 -26.49 8.68 3.36
N HIS A 304 -25.82 7.82 2.60
CA HIS A 304 -25.54 6.43 2.98
C HIS A 304 -24.10 6.22 3.44
N TRP A 305 -23.37 7.31 3.69
CA TRP A 305 -21.96 7.24 4.06
C TRP A 305 -21.65 6.30 5.24
N PRO A 306 -22.40 6.27 6.34
CA PRO A 306 -22.10 5.35 7.45
C PRO A 306 -22.06 3.87 7.01
N LEU A 307 -22.97 3.47 6.12
CA LEU A 307 -22.99 2.11 5.56
C LEU A 307 -21.77 1.88 4.65
N VAL A 308 -21.47 2.82 3.74
CA VAL A 308 -20.32 2.73 2.83
C VAL A 308 -19.02 2.66 3.62
N LEU A 309 -18.86 3.48 4.66
CA LEU A 309 -17.69 3.48 5.54
C LEU A 309 -17.50 2.12 6.21
N THR A 310 -18.56 1.54 6.76
CA THR A 310 -18.54 0.21 7.37
C THR A 310 -18.09 -0.85 6.37
N ILE A 311 -18.58 -0.81 5.15
CA ILE A 311 -18.21 -1.76 4.08
C ILE A 311 -16.74 -1.60 3.67
N LEU A 312 -16.27 -0.37 3.50
CA LEU A 312 -14.88 -0.08 3.13
C LEU A 312 -13.89 -0.50 4.22
N THR A 313 -14.21 -0.22 5.47
CA THR A 313 -13.36 -0.61 6.61
C THR A 313 -13.33 -2.13 6.82
N LEU A 314 -14.46 -2.82 6.62
CA LEU A 314 -14.54 -4.27 6.60
C LEU A 314 -13.67 -4.86 5.48
N PHE A 315 -13.75 -4.29 4.29
CA PHE A 315 -12.95 -4.74 3.15
C PHE A 315 -11.45 -4.51 3.37
N ALA A 316 -11.07 -3.38 3.98
CA ALA A 316 -9.68 -3.08 4.35
C ALA A 316 -9.12 -4.08 5.37
N LEU A 317 -9.88 -4.39 6.43
CA LEU A 317 -9.52 -5.41 7.44
C LEU A 317 -9.26 -6.78 6.78
N HIS A 318 -10.25 -7.26 6.01
CA HIS A 318 -10.15 -8.51 5.28
C HIS A 318 -8.91 -8.56 4.37
N HIS A 319 -8.74 -7.53 3.52
CA HIS A 319 -7.63 -7.43 2.57
C HIS A 319 -6.28 -7.39 3.28
N ALA A 320 -6.14 -6.57 4.34
CA ALA A 320 -4.90 -6.41 5.09
C ALA A 320 -4.39 -7.73 5.66
N LEU A 321 -5.25 -8.47 6.35
CA LEU A 321 -4.90 -9.74 6.98
C LEU A 321 -4.60 -10.83 5.94
N ALA A 322 -5.42 -10.91 4.88
CA ALA A 322 -5.21 -11.88 3.80
C ALA A 322 -3.88 -11.64 3.07
N LYS A 323 -3.52 -10.39 2.79
CA LYS A 323 -2.24 -10.06 2.17
C LYS A 323 -1.07 -10.32 3.11
N GLY A 324 -1.19 -9.93 4.38
CA GLY A 324 -0.15 -10.19 5.36
C GLY A 324 0.26 -11.66 5.39
N ILE A 325 -0.70 -12.57 5.54
CA ILE A 325 -0.40 -14.00 5.59
C ILE A 325 0.10 -14.57 4.25
N LEU A 326 -0.45 -14.14 3.10
CA LEU A 326 0.00 -14.62 1.79
C LEU A 326 1.45 -14.23 1.51
N PHE A 327 1.89 -13.02 1.90
CA PHE A 327 3.29 -12.66 1.80
C PHE A 327 4.17 -13.51 2.72
N LEU A 328 3.80 -13.74 3.98
CA LEU A 328 4.55 -14.60 4.88
C LEU A 328 4.61 -16.05 4.35
N ALA A 329 3.53 -16.55 3.77
CA ALA A 329 3.46 -17.88 3.19
C ALA A 329 4.50 -18.11 2.08
N VAL A 330 4.80 -17.09 1.26
CA VAL A 330 5.90 -17.18 0.25
C VAL A 330 7.24 -17.51 0.90
N GLY A 331 7.51 -16.98 2.10
CA GLY A 331 8.73 -17.32 2.83
C GLY A 331 8.69 -18.70 3.47
N LEU A 332 7.53 -19.14 3.98
CA LEU A 332 7.36 -20.47 4.58
C LEU A 332 7.60 -21.59 3.58
N THR A 333 7.14 -21.44 2.32
CA THR A 333 7.31 -22.44 1.27
C THR A 333 8.77 -22.71 0.90
N ARG A 334 9.67 -21.79 1.22
CA ARG A 334 11.13 -21.96 1.01
C ARG A 334 11.78 -22.81 2.10
N HIS A 335 11.09 -23.06 3.22
CA HIS A 335 11.63 -23.77 4.38
C HIS A 335 11.00 -25.14 4.58
N SER A 336 9.73 -25.32 4.22
CA SER A 336 9.01 -26.58 4.46
C SER A 336 7.81 -26.73 3.51
N GLY A 337 7.44 -27.96 3.21
CA GLY A 337 6.23 -28.33 2.49
C GLY A 337 5.15 -29.02 3.35
N GLY A 338 5.28 -28.91 4.68
CA GLY A 338 4.33 -29.52 5.61
C GLY A 338 2.90 -28.98 5.49
N ILE A 339 1.96 -29.67 6.13
CA ILE A 339 0.52 -29.35 6.05
C ILE A 339 0.21 -27.91 6.44
N LEU A 340 0.89 -27.38 7.48
CA LEU A 340 0.70 -26.01 7.92
C LEU A 340 1.04 -25.00 6.82
N VAL A 341 2.15 -25.21 6.08
CA VAL A 341 2.54 -24.32 4.97
C VAL A 341 1.49 -24.36 3.86
N ARG A 342 0.98 -25.53 3.54
CA ARG A 342 -0.11 -25.68 2.55
C ARG A 342 -1.38 -24.96 2.99
N LEU A 343 -1.75 -25.05 4.27
CA LEU A 343 -2.91 -24.33 4.82
C LEU A 343 -2.71 -22.82 4.75
N THR A 344 -1.50 -22.30 5.03
CA THR A 344 -1.19 -20.86 4.92
C THR A 344 -1.17 -20.35 3.48
N LEU A 345 -1.11 -21.23 2.47
CA LEU A 345 -1.30 -20.87 1.07
C LEU A 345 -2.77 -20.99 0.64
N LEU A 346 -3.38 -22.15 0.87
CA LEU A 346 -4.71 -22.49 0.34
C LEU A 346 -5.81 -21.66 0.99
N PHE A 347 -5.80 -21.58 2.33
CA PHE A 347 -6.91 -20.95 3.05
C PHE A 347 -7.00 -19.43 2.78
N PRO A 348 -5.92 -18.60 2.90
CA PRO A 348 -6.01 -17.18 2.55
C PRO A 348 -6.27 -16.93 1.07
N ALA A 349 -5.85 -17.82 0.19
CA ALA A 349 -6.18 -17.75 -1.24
C ALA A 349 -7.69 -17.93 -1.46
N LEU A 350 -8.32 -18.88 -0.79
CA LEU A 350 -9.78 -19.06 -0.79
C LEU A 350 -10.50 -17.88 -0.14
N VAL A 351 -9.93 -17.34 0.93
CA VAL A 351 -10.43 -16.11 1.59
C VAL A 351 -10.48 -14.95 0.59
N LEU A 352 -9.40 -14.65 -0.13
CA LEU A 352 -9.40 -13.59 -1.14
C LEU A 352 -10.34 -13.87 -2.32
N ALA A 353 -10.45 -15.12 -2.73
CA ALA A 353 -11.38 -15.54 -3.78
C ALA A 353 -12.84 -15.28 -3.41
N GLY A 354 -13.16 -15.21 -2.11
CA GLY A 354 -14.53 -15.07 -1.60
C GLY A 354 -15.25 -16.40 -1.52
N ALA A 355 -14.53 -17.46 -1.12
CA ALA A 355 -15.13 -18.78 -0.88
C ALA A 355 -16.20 -18.73 0.23
N PRO A 356 -17.21 -19.60 0.20
CA PRO A 356 -18.20 -19.71 1.26
C PRO A 356 -17.55 -19.85 2.65
N PHE A 357 -18.18 -19.26 3.67
CA PHE A 357 -17.76 -19.29 5.08
C PHE A 357 -16.41 -18.60 5.37
N THR A 358 -15.91 -17.76 4.47
CA THR A 358 -14.70 -16.97 4.68
C THR A 358 -15.00 -15.48 4.84
N SER A 359 -14.06 -14.72 5.40
CA SER A 359 -14.18 -13.26 5.46
C SER A 359 -14.32 -12.59 4.08
N GLY A 360 -13.84 -13.24 3.03
CA GLY A 360 -13.93 -12.72 1.67
C GLY A 360 -15.35 -12.69 1.10
N ILE A 361 -16.19 -13.71 1.40
CA ILE A 361 -17.59 -13.65 1.00
C ILE A 361 -18.35 -12.59 1.77
N ILE A 362 -18.00 -12.37 3.05
CA ILE A 362 -18.60 -11.28 3.85
C ILE A 362 -18.32 -9.92 3.21
N ALA A 363 -17.05 -9.64 2.91
CA ALA A 363 -16.63 -8.38 2.28
C ALA A 363 -17.29 -8.15 0.91
N LYS A 364 -17.38 -9.18 0.07
CA LYS A 364 -18.02 -9.08 -1.25
C LYS A 364 -19.54 -8.96 -1.18
N THR A 365 -20.19 -9.67 -0.24
CA THR A 365 -21.63 -9.54 0.00
C THR A 365 -21.96 -8.14 0.53
N ALA A 366 -21.14 -7.61 1.43
CA ALA A 366 -21.24 -6.24 1.89
C ALA A 366 -21.08 -5.23 0.73
N LEU A 367 -20.10 -5.42 -0.16
CA LEU A 367 -19.95 -4.53 -1.31
C LEU A 367 -21.13 -4.63 -2.29
N LYS A 368 -21.73 -5.82 -2.45
CA LYS A 368 -22.93 -6.02 -3.27
C LYS A 368 -24.14 -5.26 -2.74
N SER A 369 -24.26 -5.07 -1.42
CA SER A 369 -25.35 -4.30 -0.84
C SER A 369 -25.35 -2.81 -1.20
N LEU A 370 -24.27 -2.31 -1.82
CA LEU A 370 -24.22 -0.96 -2.40
C LEU A 370 -24.99 -0.83 -3.73
N SER A 371 -25.44 -1.94 -4.35
CA SER A 371 -26.16 -1.91 -5.65
C SER A 371 -27.35 -0.96 -5.66
N PRO A 372 -28.25 -0.97 -4.66
CA PRO A 372 -29.40 -0.06 -4.64
C PRO A 372 -29.04 1.42 -4.46
N LEU A 373 -27.81 1.72 -4.03
CA LEU A 373 -27.34 3.10 -3.82
C LEU A 373 -26.73 3.72 -5.08
N THR A 374 -26.65 2.94 -6.16
CA THR A 374 -26.09 3.36 -7.45
C THR A 374 -27.20 3.48 -8.49
N VAL A 375 -26.93 4.25 -9.54
CA VAL A 375 -27.84 4.37 -10.69
C VAL A 375 -27.39 3.45 -11.83
N PRO A 376 -28.29 3.10 -12.79
CA PRO A 376 -27.88 2.36 -13.98
C PRO A 376 -26.70 3.04 -14.70
N PRO A 377 -25.75 2.27 -15.25
CA PRO A 377 -25.74 0.81 -15.36
C PRO A 377 -25.22 0.04 -14.11
N TRP A 378 -24.81 0.76 -13.04
CA TRP A 378 -24.16 0.15 -11.86
C TRP A 378 -25.14 -0.68 -11.04
N SER A 379 -26.38 -0.18 -10.79
CA SER A 379 -27.40 -0.89 -10.00
C SER A 379 -27.63 -2.32 -10.52
N ASP A 380 -27.68 -2.48 -11.83
CA ASP A 380 -28.01 -3.75 -12.47
C ASP A 380 -26.76 -4.59 -12.73
N GLY A 381 -25.65 -3.94 -13.07
CA GLY A 381 -24.38 -4.59 -13.44
C GLY A 381 -23.52 -5.05 -12.28
N LEU A 382 -23.63 -4.41 -11.11
CA LEU A 382 -22.73 -4.64 -9.97
C LEU A 382 -22.67 -6.12 -9.52
N PRO A 383 -23.78 -6.86 -9.39
CA PRO A 383 -23.71 -8.27 -9.00
C PRO A 383 -22.89 -9.13 -9.98
N GLY A 384 -23.06 -8.89 -11.29
CA GLY A 384 -22.29 -9.56 -12.34
C GLY A 384 -20.81 -9.21 -12.34
N LEU A 385 -20.48 -7.93 -12.16
CA LEU A 385 -19.09 -7.44 -12.07
C LEU A 385 -18.37 -8.00 -10.83
N LEU A 386 -19.04 -8.09 -9.69
CA LEU A 386 -18.48 -8.70 -8.48
C LEU A 386 -18.29 -10.20 -8.63
N PHE A 387 -19.20 -10.89 -9.31
CA PHE A 387 -19.04 -12.31 -9.66
C PHE A 387 -17.82 -12.52 -10.57
N ALA A 388 -17.68 -11.73 -11.63
CA ALA A 388 -16.53 -11.76 -12.53
C ALA A 388 -15.21 -11.43 -11.79
N SER A 389 -15.24 -10.48 -10.84
CA SER A 389 -14.09 -10.17 -9.98
C SER A 389 -13.73 -11.34 -9.05
N SER A 390 -14.73 -12.08 -8.52
CA SER A 390 -14.48 -13.29 -7.73
C SER A 390 -13.81 -14.38 -8.55
N LEU A 391 -14.28 -14.61 -9.76
CA LEU A 391 -13.68 -15.52 -10.72
C LEU A 391 -12.24 -15.11 -11.04
N GLY A 392 -12.01 -13.84 -11.36
CA GLY A 392 -10.68 -13.29 -11.63
C GLY A 392 -9.73 -13.45 -10.44
N THR A 393 -10.18 -13.16 -9.23
CA THR A 393 -9.38 -13.35 -8.01
C THR A 393 -9.05 -14.83 -7.79
N THR A 394 -9.98 -15.73 -8.09
CA THR A 394 -9.74 -17.18 -8.00
C THR A 394 -8.67 -17.62 -8.99
N LEU A 395 -8.71 -17.14 -10.23
CA LEU A 395 -7.66 -17.38 -11.24
C LEU A 395 -6.29 -16.92 -10.74
N LEU A 396 -6.21 -15.70 -10.18
CA LEU A 396 -4.95 -15.18 -9.60
C LEU A 396 -4.45 -16.06 -8.45
N MET A 397 -5.32 -16.47 -7.55
CA MET A 397 -4.93 -17.29 -6.40
C MET A 397 -4.54 -18.70 -6.82
N ALA A 398 -5.20 -19.30 -7.81
CA ALA A 398 -4.79 -20.58 -8.39
C ALA A 398 -3.40 -20.46 -9.03
N ARG A 399 -3.13 -19.36 -9.77
CA ARG A 399 -1.79 -19.07 -10.31
C ARG A 399 -0.76 -18.88 -9.21
N PHE A 400 -1.09 -18.15 -8.15
CA PHE A 400 -0.23 -17.94 -6.98
C PHE A 400 0.14 -19.27 -6.33
N ILE A 401 -0.85 -20.14 -6.06
CA ILE A 401 -0.62 -21.47 -5.50
C ILE A 401 0.30 -22.28 -6.40
N ASN A 402 0.03 -22.29 -7.71
CA ASN A 402 0.86 -23.01 -8.68
C ASN A 402 2.33 -22.56 -8.68
N LEU A 403 2.58 -21.25 -8.49
CA LEU A 403 3.94 -20.67 -8.42
C LEU A 403 4.64 -20.96 -7.10
N THR A 404 3.88 -21.08 -6.01
CA THR A 404 4.42 -21.18 -4.64
C THR A 404 4.33 -22.58 -4.04
N TRP A 405 3.71 -23.53 -4.75
CA TRP A 405 3.53 -24.89 -4.21
C TRP A 405 4.89 -25.49 -3.81
N PRO A 406 5.03 -25.92 -2.54
CA PRO A 406 6.31 -26.44 -2.07
C PRO A 406 6.66 -27.75 -2.77
N LYS A 407 7.88 -27.84 -3.28
CA LYS A 407 8.39 -29.03 -3.98
C LYS A 407 8.91 -30.08 -3.01
N ASP A 408 9.55 -29.61 -1.92
CA ASP A 408 10.10 -30.48 -0.89
C ASP A 408 9.14 -30.59 0.29
N LEU A 409 8.92 -31.80 0.80
CA LEU A 409 8.06 -32.07 1.94
C LEU A 409 8.82 -32.03 3.27
N GLY A 410 10.16 -32.02 3.22
CA GLY A 410 11.05 -31.98 4.38
C GLY A 410 11.25 -30.56 4.91
N GLY A 411 11.84 -30.46 6.08
CA GLY A 411 12.20 -29.20 6.74
C GLY A 411 11.30 -28.85 7.93
N ARG A 412 11.95 -28.38 9.01
CA ARG A 412 11.27 -27.89 10.22
C ARG A 412 11.17 -26.37 10.17
N LEU A 413 9.97 -25.86 10.41
CA LEU A 413 9.75 -24.43 10.55
C LEU A 413 10.15 -23.96 11.96
N PRO A 414 10.96 -22.90 12.08
CA PRO A 414 11.21 -22.28 13.37
C PRO A 414 9.89 -21.72 13.97
N PRO A 415 9.70 -21.84 15.31
CA PRO A 415 8.50 -21.31 15.99
C PRO A 415 8.22 -19.83 15.66
N GLY A 416 9.24 -19.00 15.58
CA GLY A 416 9.09 -17.57 15.22
C GLY A 416 8.60 -17.33 13.80
N MET A 417 8.58 -18.33 12.91
CA MET A 417 7.99 -18.19 11.58
C MET A 417 6.57 -18.78 11.50
N TRP A 418 6.34 -19.98 12.06
CA TRP A 418 5.03 -20.61 11.90
C TRP A 418 3.97 -20.03 12.85
N LEU A 419 4.33 -19.64 14.07
CA LEU A 419 3.38 -19.11 15.05
C LEU A 419 2.70 -17.82 14.58
N PRO A 420 3.42 -16.77 14.09
CA PRO A 420 2.78 -15.60 13.48
C PRO A 420 1.86 -15.94 12.31
N ALA A 421 2.25 -16.90 11.48
CA ALA A 421 1.44 -17.33 10.35
C ALA A 421 0.14 -18.01 10.78
N VAL A 422 0.17 -18.83 11.83
CA VAL A 422 -1.03 -19.45 12.43
C VAL A 422 -1.96 -18.40 13.01
N VAL A 423 -1.44 -17.44 13.76
CA VAL A 423 -2.25 -16.36 14.33
C VAL A 423 -2.95 -15.57 13.21
N LEU A 424 -2.23 -15.22 12.13
CA LEU A 424 -2.84 -14.54 10.98
C LEU A 424 -3.84 -15.43 10.24
N LEU A 425 -3.62 -16.75 10.18
CA LEU A 425 -4.55 -17.69 9.55
C LEU A 425 -5.91 -17.69 10.26
N PHE A 426 -5.91 -17.61 11.59
CA PHE A 426 -7.14 -17.43 12.35
C PHE A 426 -7.70 -16.01 12.20
N ALA A 427 -6.86 -14.98 12.36
CA ALA A 427 -7.29 -13.61 12.32
C ALA A 427 -7.97 -13.24 10.98
N VAL A 428 -7.46 -13.71 9.85
CA VAL A 428 -8.00 -13.40 8.52
C VAL A 428 -9.46 -13.82 8.35
N ASN A 429 -9.91 -14.84 9.06
CA ASN A 429 -11.30 -15.27 8.99
C ASN A 429 -12.12 -14.76 10.17
N PHE A 430 -11.64 -14.98 11.39
CA PHE A 430 -12.42 -14.71 12.59
C PHE A 430 -12.57 -13.23 12.92
N ALA A 431 -11.59 -12.37 12.58
CA ALA A 431 -11.70 -10.94 12.87
C ALA A 431 -12.95 -10.28 12.27
N THR A 432 -13.35 -10.68 11.08
CA THR A 432 -14.57 -10.16 10.43
C THR A 432 -15.86 -10.73 11.01
N TRP A 433 -15.84 -11.98 11.45
CA TRP A 433 -17.01 -12.62 12.11
C TRP A 433 -17.24 -12.09 13.51
N LEU A 434 -16.17 -11.69 14.20
CA LEU A 434 -16.22 -11.18 15.58
C LEU A 434 -16.42 -9.66 15.63
N TRP A 435 -16.35 -8.97 14.51
CA TRP A 435 -16.54 -7.52 14.49
C TRP A 435 -18.02 -7.15 14.45
N PRO A 436 -18.58 -6.48 15.50
CA PRO A 436 -20.01 -6.20 15.61
C PRO A 436 -20.61 -5.45 14.42
N ALA A 437 -19.87 -4.48 13.87
CA ALA A 437 -20.32 -3.72 12.69
C ALA A 437 -20.45 -4.56 11.41
N ALA A 438 -19.85 -5.76 11.37
CA ALA A 438 -19.94 -6.69 10.24
C ALA A 438 -21.09 -7.72 10.40
N GLU A 439 -21.83 -7.73 11.51
CA GLU A 439 -22.85 -8.75 11.83
C GLU A 439 -23.88 -8.92 10.71
N GLN A 440 -24.44 -7.83 10.22
CA GLN A 440 -25.41 -7.87 9.12
C GLN A 440 -24.81 -8.45 7.83
N ALA A 441 -23.58 -8.06 7.47
CA ALA A 441 -22.91 -8.57 6.31
C ALA A 441 -22.53 -10.06 6.48
N ALA A 442 -22.14 -10.45 7.69
CA ALA A 442 -21.86 -11.84 8.04
C ALA A 442 -23.12 -12.70 7.93
N ALA A 443 -24.24 -12.27 8.50
CA ALA A 443 -25.53 -12.95 8.36
C ALA A 443 -25.97 -13.06 6.89
N ALA A 444 -25.87 -11.98 6.11
CA ALA A 444 -26.20 -11.98 4.69
C ALA A 444 -25.32 -12.94 3.87
N SER A 445 -24.05 -13.13 4.28
CA SER A 445 -23.11 -14.04 3.62
C SER A 445 -23.46 -15.52 3.81
N LEU A 446 -24.27 -15.86 4.81
CA LEU A 446 -24.75 -17.22 5.09
C LEU A 446 -26.01 -17.60 4.31
N THR A 447 -26.59 -16.68 3.55
CA THR A 447 -27.74 -16.99 2.69
C THR A 447 -27.36 -17.96 1.58
N LEU A 448 -28.29 -18.82 1.18
CA LEU A 448 -28.06 -19.82 0.12
C LEU A 448 -27.62 -19.16 -1.20
N THR A 449 -28.14 -17.98 -1.50
CA THR A 449 -27.76 -17.19 -2.68
C THR A 449 -26.32 -16.70 -2.62
N ALA A 450 -25.85 -16.24 -1.48
CA ALA A 450 -24.47 -15.82 -1.28
C ALA A 450 -23.50 -17.02 -1.36
N ILE A 451 -23.84 -18.11 -0.68
CA ILE A 451 -23.05 -19.36 -0.69
C ILE A 451 -22.93 -19.92 -2.12
N LYS A 452 -24.03 -19.98 -2.87
CA LYS A 452 -24.02 -20.43 -4.26
C LYS A 452 -23.17 -19.49 -5.14
N SER A 453 -23.37 -18.18 -5.04
CA SER A 453 -22.62 -17.19 -5.83
C SER A 453 -21.11 -17.26 -5.55
N GLY A 454 -20.71 -17.30 -4.26
CA GLY A 454 -19.30 -17.45 -3.88
C GLY A 454 -18.71 -18.80 -4.30
N GLY A 455 -19.45 -19.88 -4.07
CA GLY A 455 -19.05 -21.24 -4.45
C GLY A 455 -18.86 -21.40 -5.96
N TRP A 456 -19.80 -20.94 -6.77
CA TRP A 456 -19.68 -20.97 -8.24
C TRP A 456 -18.53 -20.09 -8.74
N GLY A 457 -18.31 -18.92 -8.16
CA GLY A 457 -17.18 -18.05 -8.51
C GLY A 457 -15.83 -18.75 -8.32
N VAL A 458 -15.67 -19.49 -7.21
CA VAL A 458 -14.46 -20.26 -6.92
C VAL A 458 -14.34 -21.50 -7.82
N LEU A 459 -15.41 -22.30 -7.94
CA LEU A 459 -15.38 -23.53 -8.74
C LEU A 459 -15.09 -23.23 -10.22
N LEU A 460 -15.79 -22.26 -10.81
CA LEU A 460 -15.58 -21.87 -12.20
C LEU A 460 -14.18 -21.27 -12.39
N GLY A 461 -13.70 -20.45 -11.43
CA GLY A 461 -12.34 -19.91 -11.49
C GLY A 461 -11.26 -21.00 -11.50
N ILE A 462 -11.40 -22.02 -10.66
CA ILE A 462 -10.49 -23.18 -10.65
C ILE A 462 -10.60 -23.95 -11.98
N ALA A 463 -11.81 -24.22 -12.46
CA ALA A 463 -12.03 -24.92 -13.73
C ALA A 463 -11.39 -24.16 -14.90
N PHE A 464 -11.59 -22.84 -15.00
CA PHE A 464 -10.98 -22.01 -16.04
C PHE A 464 -9.46 -21.93 -15.90
N PHE A 465 -8.92 -21.94 -14.68
CA PHE A 465 -7.48 -21.99 -14.48
C PHE A 465 -6.88 -23.30 -15.01
N ILE A 466 -7.50 -24.44 -14.68
CA ILE A 466 -7.05 -25.76 -15.15
C ILE A 466 -7.13 -25.83 -16.68
N LEU A 467 -8.27 -25.47 -17.26
CA LEU A 467 -8.50 -25.48 -18.71
C LEU A 467 -7.52 -24.55 -19.43
N GLY A 468 -7.38 -23.31 -18.95
CA GLY A 468 -6.45 -22.32 -19.50
C GLY A 468 -4.99 -22.78 -19.42
N SER A 469 -4.60 -23.41 -18.30
CA SER A 469 -3.26 -23.95 -18.12
C SER A 469 -2.97 -25.10 -19.11
N LEU A 470 -3.93 -26.01 -19.30
CA LEU A 470 -3.82 -27.09 -20.28
C LEU A 470 -3.73 -26.55 -21.71
N LEU A 471 -4.54 -25.55 -22.04
CA LEU A 471 -4.56 -24.94 -23.37
C LEU A 471 -3.24 -24.19 -23.65
N CYS A 472 -2.76 -23.37 -22.70
CA CYS A 472 -1.47 -22.69 -22.84
C CYS A 472 -0.30 -23.68 -22.99
N HIS A 473 -0.34 -24.80 -22.27
CA HIS A 473 0.66 -25.86 -22.41
C HIS A 473 0.62 -26.49 -23.81
N ARG A 474 -0.58 -26.83 -24.30
CA ARG A 474 -0.76 -27.41 -25.65
C ARG A 474 -0.32 -26.46 -26.76
N LEU A 475 -0.67 -25.18 -26.64
CA LEU A 475 -0.38 -24.15 -27.65
C LEU A 475 1.02 -23.54 -27.51
N ARG A 476 1.82 -23.98 -26.51
CA ARG A 476 3.13 -23.43 -26.18
C ARG A 476 3.12 -21.90 -26.03
N MET A 477 2.01 -21.33 -25.59
CA MET A 477 1.85 -19.90 -25.38
C MET A 477 2.45 -19.52 -24.01
N SER A 478 3.37 -18.55 -24.03
CA SER A 478 3.90 -17.93 -22.81
C SER A 478 3.72 -16.42 -22.91
N TRP A 479 2.68 -15.90 -22.24
CA TRP A 479 2.48 -14.47 -22.14
C TRP A 479 3.16 -13.99 -20.86
N PHE A 480 3.95 -12.93 -20.99
CA PHE A 480 4.65 -12.32 -19.87
C PHE A 480 4.64 -10.81 -20.06
N ILE A 481 4.07 -10.10 -19.10
CA ILE A 481 4.14 -8.65 -18.97
C ILE A 481 5.04 -8.40 -17.76
N PRO A 482 6.19 -7.73 -17.90
CA PRO A 482 7.09 -7.51 -16.78
C PRO A 482 6.44 -6.66 -15.69
N GLY A 483 6.82 -6.89 -14.43
CA GLY A 483 6.43 -6.02 -13.33
C GLY A 483 6.89 -4.58 -13.59
N GLY A 484 5.98 -3.60 -13.42
CA GLY A 484 6.24 -2.22 -13.82
C GLY A 484 5.90 -1.93 -15.29
N ASP A 485 4.95 -2.64 -15.83
CA ASP A 485 4.37 -2.63 -17.18
C ASP A 485 4.25 -1.25 -17.84
N ILE A 486 3.46 -0.34 -17.26
CA ILE A 486 3.29 1.05 -17.74
C ILE A 486 4.61 1.83 -17.64
N LEU A 487 5.44 1.56 -16.64
CA LEU A 487 6.74 2.23 -16.47
C LEU A 487 7.63 2.03 -17.70
N ILE A 488 7.62 0.83 -18.30
CA ILE A 488 8.40 0.55 -19.51
C ILE A 488 7.96 1.43 -20.67
N LEU A 489 6.65 1.68 -20.81
CA LEU A 489 6.12 2.58 -21.82
C LEU A 489 6.55 4.03 -21.54
N ILE A 490 6.47 4.45 -20.27
CA ILE A 490 6.92 5.78 -19.80
C ILE A 490 8.43 5.95 -20.06
N GLU A 491 9.26 4.98 -19.67
CA GLU A 491 10.72 5.01 -19.90
C GLU A 491 11.06 5.08 -21.39
N ARG A 492 10.35 4.32 -22.24
CA ARG A 492 10.53 4.38 -23.70
C ARG A 492 10.13 5.74 -24.29
N TRP A 493 9.03 6.30 -23.81
CA TRP A 493 8.55 7.62 -24.26
C TRP A 493 9.53 8.72 -23.85
N PHE A 494 10.01 8.76 -22.61
CA PHE A 494 11.04 9.70 -22.17
C PHE A 494 12.36 9.51 -22.92
N SER A 495 12.78 8.27 -23.18
CA SER A 495 13.97 7.99 -23.97
C SER A 495 13.84 8.44 -25.43
N PHE A 496 12.64 8.38 -25.99
CA PHE A 496 12.34 8.92 -27.31
C PHE A 496 12.42 10.46 -27.32
N LEU A 497 11.79 11.12 -26.33
CA LEU A 497 11.85 12.58 -26.19
C LEU A 497 13.28 13.08 -25.95
N ALA A 498 14.05 12.40 -25.10
CA ALA A 498 15.44 12.75 -24.84
C ALA A 498 16.32 12.63 -26.08
N ARG A 499 16.11 11.59 -26.91
CA ARG A 499 16.81 11.46 -28.20
C ARG A 499 16.42 12.58 -29.17
N GLY A 500 15.14 12.95 -29.22
CA GLY A 500 14.66 14.09 -30.01
C GLY A 500 15.27 15.42 -29.53
N ALA A 501 15.25 15.65 -28.22
CA ALA A 501 15.82 16.85 -27.62
C ALA A 501 17.34 16.95 -27.84
N ASN A 502 18.08 15.84 -27.67
CA ASN A 502 19.52 15.81 -27.95
C ASN A 502 19.82 16.08 -29.43
N GLY A 503 18.97 15.60 -30.36
CA GLY A 503 19.09 15.94 -31.78
C GLY A 503 18.90 17.42 -32.04
N ILE A 504 17.92 18.06 -31.41
CA ILE A 504 17.65 19.51 -31.53
C ILE A 504 18.79 20.33 -30.89
N ILE A 505 19.25 19.93 -29.69
CA ILE A 505 20.37 20.59 -29.00
C ILE A 505 21.65 20.48 -29.83
N TYR A 506 21.93 19.31 -30.39
CA TYR A 506 23.09 19.11 -31.24
C TYR A 506 23.02 19.96 -32.52
N GLN A 507 21.87 20.03 -33.18
CA GLN A 507 21.64 20.88 -34.35
C GLN A 507 21.76 22.38 -34.00
N THR A 508 21.22 22.81 -32.85
CA THR A 508 21.36 24.22 -32.40
C THR A 508 22.79 24.56 -32.01
N LEU A 509 23.53 23.65 -31.41
CA LEU A 509 24.95 23.85 -31.11
C LEU A 509 25.81 23.86 -32.37
N GLN A 510 25.51 23.03 -33.38
CA GLN A 510 26.17 23.09 -34.68
C GLN A 510 25.86 24.40 -35.44
N LEU A 511 24.60 24.85 -35.45
CA LEU A 511 24.22 26.15 -35.99
C LEU A 511 24.92 27.30 -35.26
N ARG A 512 25.01 27.24 -33.94
CA ARG A 512 25.70 28.24 -33.12
C ARG A 512 27.20 28.24 -33.39
N SER A 513 27.85 27.08 -33.60
CA SER A 513 29.26 26.99 -33.95
C SER A 513 29.58 27.50 -35.37
N GLN A 514 28.58 27.47 -36.30
CA GLN A 514 28.72 28.06 -37.63
C GLN A 514 28.50 29.59 -37.65
N ILE A 515 27.71 30.12 -36.69
CA ILE A 515 27.40 31.57 -36.61
C ILE A 515 28.42 32.33 -35.75
N PHE A 516 29.02 31.69 -34.76
CA PHE A 516 29.98 32.33 -33.83
C PHE A 516 31.34 31.64 -33.86
N THR A 517 32.22 32.07 -34.75
CA THR A 517 33.67 31.87 -34.65
C THR A 517 34.24 32.82 -33.59
N LEU A 518 34.02 32.57 -32.31
CA LEU A 518 34.70 33.25 -31.21
C LEU A 518 35.89 32.40 -30.71
N PRO A 519 37.03 33.06 -30.38
CA PRO A 519 38.26 32.34 -30.06
C PRO A 519 38.15 31.50 -28.80
N GLN A 520 38.60 30.28 -28.85
CA GLN A 520 38.55 29.18 -27.87
C GLN A 520 39.31 29.43 -26.54
N ARG A 521 39.43 30.62 -26.04
CA ARG A 521 40.22 30.87 -24.83
C ARG A 521 39.45 31.12 -23.52
N LEU A 522 38.11 30.96 -23.50
CA LEU A 522 37.31 31.22 -22.28
C LEU A 522 36.25 30.13 -21.97
N SER A 523 36.36 28.95 -22.54
CA SER A 523 35.47 27.84 -22.13
C SER A 523 36.20 27.01 -21.07
N GLY A 524 36.11 27.40 -19.82
CA GLY A 524 36.33 26.50 -18.69
C GLY A 524 35.35 25.35 -18.82
N GLN A 525 35.85 24.14 -18.93
CA GLN A 525 35.11 22.89 -19.13
C GLN A 525 34.15 22.65 -17.94
N TRP A 526 32.93 23.08 -18.06
CA TRP A 526 31.83 22.54 -17.26
C TRP A 526 31.21 21.40 -18.04
N ASP A 527 31.73 20.21 -17.82
CA ASP A 527 31.17 18.99 -18.39
C ASP A 527 29.98 18.57 -17.52
N LEU A 528 28.77 18.96 -17.94
CA LEU A 528 27.51 18.66 -17.26
C LEU A 528 27.33 17.16 -16.94
N PRO A 529 27.75 16.20 -17.80
CA PRO A 529 27.73 14.79 -17.49
C PRO A 529 28.64 14.39 -16.33
N THR A 530 29.84 14.98 -16.22
CA THR A 530 30.77 14.69 -15.13
C THR A 530 30.34 15.35 -13.82
N ALA A 531 29.73 16.53 -13.85
CA ALA A 531 29.16 17.18 -12.69
C ALA A 531 27.96 16.39 -12.13
N SER A 532 27.09 15.88 -13.00
CA SER A 532 25.94 15.06 -12.57
C SER A 532 26.39 13.69 -12.01
N ALA A 533 27.38 13.06 -12.62
CA ALA A 533 27.95 11.81 -12.12
C ALA A 533 28.70 12.01 -10.78
N TYR A 534 29.36 13.15 -10.60
CA TYR A 534 29.99 13.52 -9.34
C TYR A 534 28.96 13.76 -8.24
N LEU A 535 27.90 14.56 -8.51
CA LEU A 535 26.77 14.78 -7.60
C LEU A 535 26.08 13.46 -7.23
N GLU A 536 25.86 12.58 -8.20
CA GLU A 536 25.30 11.26 -7.95
C GLU A 536 26.20 10.40 -7.05
N THR A 537 27.53 10.47 -7.24
CA THR A 537 28.50 9.74 -6.42
C THR A 537 28.60 10.29 -5.00
N VAL A 538 28.47 11.61 -4.84
CA VAL A 538 28.46 12.31 -3.54
C VAL A 538 27.15 12.01 -2.78
N LEU A 539 26.01 12.01 -3.47
CA LEU A 539 24.71 11.68 -2.89
C LEU A 539 24.56 10.19 -2.58
N ARG A 540 25.27 9.30 -3.29
CA ARG A 540 25.31 7.86 -2.99
C ARG A 540 25.98 7.51 -1.66
N ARG A 541 26.76 8.42 -1.07
CA ARG A 541 27.33 8.19 0.27
C ARG A 541 26.25 8.44 1.32
N TRP A 542 25.84 7.40 2.01
CA TRP A 542 24.80 7.39 3.05
C TRP A 542 24.89 8.52 4.06
N LYS A 543 26.11 8.94 4.42
CA LYS A 543 26.36 10.09 5.32
C LYS A 543 25.82 11.40 4.73
N ASN A 544 25.96 11.60 3.43
CA ASN A 544 25.59 12.86 2.76
C ASN A 544 24.08 12.91 2.50
N PHE A 545 23.46 11.77 2.21
CA PHE A 545 22.01 11.68 2.06
C PHE A 545 21.28 11.92 3.39
N GLY A 546 21.78 11.33 4.49
CA GLY A 546 21.27 11.58 5.84
C GLY A 546 21.43 13.04 6.27
N LEU A 547 22.57 13.68 5.90
CA LEU A 547 22.82 15.09 6.20
C LEU A 547 21.92 16.01 5.36
N LEU A 548 21.71 15.71 4.08
CA LEU A 548 20.79 16.43 3.20
C LEU A 548 19.35 16.34 3.72
N PHE A 549 18.91 15.15 4.10
CA PHE A 549 17.58 14.93 4.67
C PHE A 549 17.40 15.69 5.99
N LEU A 550 18.39 15.63 6.87
CA LEU A 550 18.39 16.38 8.13
C LEU A 550 18.38 17.90 7.87
N THR A 551 19.14 18.38 6.89
CA THR A 551 19.19 19.80 6.52
C THR A 551 17.86 20.27 5.95
N ILE A 552 17.24 19.49 5.06
CA ILE A 552 15.92 19.79 4.50
C ILE A 552 14.86 19.75 5.61
N ALA A 553 14.90 18.76 6.50
CA ALA A 553 14.00 18.66 7.64
C ALA A 553 14.16 19.84 8.59
N LEU A 554 15.40 20.26 8.89
CA LEU A 554 15.68 21.43 9.73
C LEU A 554 15.29 22.76 9.06
N LEU A 555 15.47 22.89 7.75
CA LEU A 555 15.03 24.05 6.99
C LEU A 555 13.50 24.16 6.92
N LEU A 556 12.82 23.02 6.69
CA LEU A 556 11.35 22.94 6.76
C LEU A 556 10.84 23.21 8.17
N PHE A 557 11.53 22.70 9.20
CA PHE A 557 11.19 22.98 10.60
C PHE A 557 11.47 24.44 10.97
N GLY A 558 12.57 25.02 10.50
CA GLY A 558 12.91 26.44 10.70
C GLY A 558 11.95 27.39 9.98
N SER A 559 11.48 27.04 8.77
CA SER A 559 10.48 27.84 8.03
C SER A 559 9.07 27.75 8.61
N LEU A 560 8.79 26.78 9.49
CA LEU A 560 7.52 26.65 10.21
C LEU A 560 7.52 27.38 11.57
N ILE A 561 8.72 27.79 12.07
CA ILE A 561 8.87 28.51 13.34
C ILE A 561 9.00 30.04 13.10
N LEU A 562 9.37 30.48 11.90
CA LEU A 562 9.39 31.85 11.44
C LEU A 562 8.06 32.23 10.76
#